data_ee8aa29a891df5c1737ed48fdcec64ef
#
_entry.id   ee8aa29a891df5c1737ed48fdcec64ef
#
_cell.length_a   1.000
_cell.length_b   1.000
_cell.length_c   1.000
_cell.angle_alpha   90.00
_cell.angle_beta   90.00
_cell.angle_gamma   90.00
#
_symmetry.space_group_name_H-M   'P 1'
#
loop_
_entity.id
_entity.type
_entity.pdbx_description
1 polymer ?
#
loop_
_entity_poly.entity_id
_entity_poly.type
_entity_poly.pdbx_seq_one_letter_code
_entity_poly.pdbx_strand_id
1 'polypeptide(L)'
;LSGVVSNKLKSIMSFDYGKKRHGIAMGQRITQTANGITCISAKDGKPNWDELDKIVQEWQPDAFVVGLPLNMDGTASDMSKRANKFSNRLHGRYGKPSFTIDERLSTFAAKEQAKDLGHKGHYKSDPVDEIAAQIILQTWLEENPLQTDD
;
A
#
# COMPACT_ATOMS: atom_id res chain seq x y z
N LEU A 1 -23.15 -3.84 -2.10
CA LEU A 1 -22.84 -4.99 -1.28
C LEU A 1 -21.55 -4.75 -0.52
N SER A 2 -21.55 -5.07 0.76
CA SER A 2 -20.36 -4.92 1.58
C SER A 2 -19.24 -5.82 1.04
N GLY A 3 -18.02 -5.31 1.04
CA GLY A 3 -16.86 -6.05 0.56
C GLY A 3 -16.55 -5.90 -0.91
N VAL A 4 -17.42 -5.23 -1.67
CA VAL A 4 -17.18 -5.00 -3.09
C VAL A 4 -16.62 -3.61 -3.30
N VAL A 5 -15.46 -3.55 -3.97
CA VAL A 5 -14.80 -2.28 -4.27
C VAL A 5 -15.35 -1.73 -5.59
N SER A 6 -15.80 -0.48 -5.57
CA SER A 6 -16.40 0.16 -6.74
C SER A 6 -15.47 0.14 -7.95
N ASN A 7 -16.02 -0.15 -9.13
CA ASN A 7 -15.29 -0.10 -10.39
C ASN A 7 -14.84 1.32 -10.77
N LYS A 8 -15.36 2.33 -10.11
CA LYS A 8 -14.92 3.71 -10.32
C LYS A 8 -13.52 3.95 -9.78
N LEU A 9 -13.08 3.13 -8.85
CA LEU A 9 -11.74 3.23 -8.27
C LEU A 9 -10.77 2.41 -9.14
N LYS A 10 -10.10 3.05 -10.06
CA LYS A 10 -9.25 2.39 -11.05
C LYS A 10 -7.78 2.44 -10.73
N SER A 11 -7.28 3.58 -10.27
CA SER A 11 -5.87 3.75 -9.91
C SER A 11 -5.73 3.76 -8.40
N ILE A 12 -4.78 2.98 -7.89
CA ILE A 12 -4.63 2.75 -6.46
C ILE A 12 -3.19 3.05 -6.04
N MET A 13 -3.05 3.79 -4.95
CA MET A 13 -1.75 4.06 -4.34
C MET A 13 -1.65 3.29 -3.04
N SER A 14 -0.57 2.53 -2.89
CA SER A 14 -0.36 1.74 -1.67
C SER A 14 0.80 2.27 -0.85
N PHE A 15 0.76 1.95 0.43
CA PHE A 15 1.77 2.35 1.40
C PHE A 15 2.23 1.17 2.23
N ASP A 16 3.54 1.04 2.35
CA ASP A 16 4.14 0.24 3.39
C ASP A 16 4.54 1.20 4.51
N TYR A 17 3.79 1.18 5.59
CA TYR A 17 3.92 2.15 6.68
C TYR A 17 5.05 1.77 7.62
N GLY A 18 5.97 2.68 7.90
CA GLY A 18 7.04 2.49 8.85
C GLY A 18 7.28 3.73 9.71
N LYS A 19 8.07 3.58 10.76
CA LYS A 19 8.38 4.70 11.67
C LYS A 19 9.31 5.73 11.04
N LYS A 20 10.26 5.26 10.22
CA LYS A 20 11.30 6.13 9.63
C LYS A 20 11.02 6.51 8.20
N ARG A 21 10.20 5.72 7.51
CA ARG A 21 9.86 5.95 6.12
C ARG A 21 8.61 5.20 5.73
N HIS A 22 8.02 5.63 4.62
CA HIS A 22 6.91 4.94 4.00
C HIS A 22 7.27 4.59 2.57
N GLY A 23 7.11 3.33 2.18
CA GLY A 23 7.21 2.92 0.80
C GLY A 23 5.89 3.20 0.09
N ILE A 24 5.97 3.62 -1.17
CA ILE A 24 4.79 3.99 -1.95
C ILE A 24 4.82 3.28 -3.30
N ALA A 25 3.68 2.75 -3.72
CA ALA A 25 3.50 2.13 -5.02
C ALA A 25 2.22 2.63 -5.67
N MET A 26 2.17 2.57 -6.99
CA MET A 26 0.98 2.86 -7.78
C MET A 26 0.61 1.67 -8.63
N GLY A 27 -0.68 1.43 -8.81
CA GLY A 27 -1.16 0.35 -9.62
C GLY A 27 -2.48 0.66 -10.30
N GLN A 28 -2.82 -0.18 -11.27
CA GLN A 28 -4.04 -0.06 -12.05
C GLN A 28 -4.85 -1.34 -11.93
N ARG A 29 -6.13 -1.20 -11.62
CA ARG A 29 -7.00 -2.36 -11.48
C ARG A 29 -7.29 -3.05 -12.81
N ILE A 30 -7.35 -2.27 -13.89
CA ILE A 30 -7.67 -2.83 -15.20
C ILE A 30 -6.61 -3.81 -15.69
N THR A 31 -5.34 -3.53 -15.41
CA THR A 31 -4.22 -4.40 -15.81
C THR A 31 -3.74 -5.27 -14.66
N GLN A 32 -4.19 -5.00 -13.44
CA GLN A 32 -3.73 -5.64 -12.22
C GLN A 32 -2.21 -5.57 -12.06
N THR A 33 -1.65 -4.40 -12.40
CA THR A 33 -0.20 -4.17 -12.30
C THR A 33 0.08 -3.16 -11.18
N ALA A 34 1.17 -3.40 -10.46
CA ALA A 34 1.65 -2.52 -9.40
C ALA A 34 3.13 -2.24 -9.60
N ASN A 35 3.53 -1.00 -9.35
CA ASN A 35 4.93 -0.59 -9.45
C ASN A 35 5.29 0.26 -8.24
N GLY A 36 6.41 -0.05 -7.59
CA GLY A 36 6.97 0.81 -6.56
C GLY A 36 7.43 2.12 -7.19
N ILE A 37 7.12 3.23 -6.54
CA ILE A 37 7.48 4.53 -7.10
C ILE A 37 8.51 5.27 -6.26
N THR A 38 8.42 5.23 -4.94
CA THR A 38 9.37 5.95 -4.11
C THR A 38 9.22 5.56 -2.63
N CYS A 39 10.17 6.02 -1.83
CA CYS A 39 10.05 6.04 -0.37
C CYS A 39 10.10 7.48 0.08
N ILE A 40 9.31 7.81 1.07
CA ILE A 40 9.37 9.13 1.72
C ILE A 40 9.80 8.96 3.16
N SER A 41 10.52 9.95 3.67
CA SER A 41 10.96 9.96 5.06
C SER A 41 9.78 10.19 5.99
N ALA A 42 9.86 9.59 7.17
CA ALA A 42 8.86 9.77 8.21
C ALA A 42 9.57 10.03 9.54
N LYS A 43 8.90 10.75 10.41
CA LYS A 43 9.41 11.05 11.74
C LYS A 43 8.43 10.43 12.74
N ASP A 44 8.85 9.32 13.35
CA ASP A 44 8.00 8.51 14.23
C ASP A 44 6.65 8.18 13.57
N GLY A 45 6.72 7.75 12.32
CA GLY A 45 5.55 7.35 11.55
C GLY A 45 4.81 8.48 10.86
N LYS A 46 5.22 9.73 11.06
CA LYS A 46 4.56 10.90 10.45
C LYS A 46 5.32 11.32 9.20
N PRO A 47 4.68 11.30 8.04
CA PRO A 47 5.35 11.75 6.82
C PRO A 47 5.45 13.26 6.78
N ASN A 48 6.29 13.77 5.88
CA ASN A 48 6.22 15.15 5.49
C ASN A 48 5.00 15.29 4.59
N TRP A 49 3.93 15.87 5.11
CA TRP A 49 2.66 15.95 4.39
C TRP A 49 2.75 16.79 3.12
N ASP A 50 3.62 17.81 3.11
CA ASP A 50 3.83 18.61 1.89
C ASP A 50 4.43 17.77 0.77
N GLU A 51 5.38 16.90 1.12
CA GLU A 51 5.98 15.97 0.15
C GLU A 51 4.94 14.97 -0.36
N LEU A 52 4.16 14.41 0.54
CA LEU A 52 3.13 13.44 0.16
C LEU A 52 2.04 14.10 -0.68
N ASP A 53 1.66 15.34 -0.37
CA ASP A 53 0.68 16.07 -1.17
C ASP A 53 1.13 16.19 -2.63
N LYS A 54 2.41 16.44 -2.87
CA LYS A 54 2.97 16.54 -4.22
C LYS A 54 2.87 15.21 -4.96
N ILE A 55 3.17 14.11 -4.27
CA ILE A 55 3.10 12.77 -4.85
C ILE A 55 1.65 12.42 -5.20
N VAL A 56 0.72 12.67 -4.30
CA VAL A 56 -0.69 12.40 -4.54
C VAL A 56 -1.21 13.25 -5.69
N GLN A 57 -0.80 14.51 -5.76
CA GLN A 57 -1.19 15.40 -6.85
C GLN A 57 -0.62 14.95 -8.19
N GLU A 58 0.61 14.49 -8.21
CA GLU A 58 1.25 14.00 -9.43
C GLU A 58 0.60 12.72 -9.94
N TRP A 59 0.31 11.77 -9.07
CA TRP A 59 -0.17 10.45 -9.47
C TRP A 59 -1.68 10.31 -9.52
N GLN A 60 -2.41 11.20 -8.85
CA GLN A 60 -3.88 11.25 -8.88
C GLN A 60 -4.54 9.90 -8.63
N PRO A 61 -4.24 9.21 -7.49
CA PRO A 61 -4.90 7.94 -7.21
C PRO A 61 -6.39 8.14 -6.93
N ASP A 62 -7.17 7.13 -7.25
CA ASP A 62 -8.59 7.11 -6.91
C ASP A 62 -8.82 6.65 -5.48
N ALA A 63 -7.91 5.85 -4.96
CA ALA A 63 -8.01 5.30 -3.61
C ALA A 63 -6.63 4.92 -3.09
N PHE A 64 -6.58 4.66 -1.79
CA PHE A 64 -5.35 4.26 -1.10
C PHE A 64 -5.50 2.87 -0.50
N VAL A 65 -4.38 2.16 -0.35
CA VAL A 65 -4.29 0.89 0.37
C VAL A 65 -3.10 0.95 1.30
N VAL A 66 -3.32 0.65 2.57
CA VAL A 66 -2.25 0.63 3.57
C VAL A 66 -2.12 -0.78 4.13
N GLY A 67 -0.92 -1.33 4.10
CA GLY A 67 -0.65 -2.65 4.67
C GLY A 67 -0.64 -2.61 6.19
N LEU A 68 -1.27 -3.59 6.82
CA LEU A 68 -1.32 -3.72 8.28
C LEU A 68 -0.38 -4.83 8.74
N PRO A 69 0.69 -4.51 9.46
CA PRO A 69 1.60 -5.53 10.00
C PRO A 69 1.03 -6.13 11.29
N LEU A 70 0.04 -7.01 11.14
CA LEU A 70 -0.58 -7.69 12.26
C LEU A 70 0.37 -8.68 12.91
N ASN A 71 0.10 -9.05 14.16
CA ASN A 71 0.82 -10.12 14.82
C ASN A 71 0.54 -11.46 14.12
N MET A 72 1.40 -12.45 14.34
CA MET A 72 1.26 -13.74 13.66
C MET A 72 -0.08 -14.42 13.94
N ASP A 73 -0.66 -14.18 15.10
CA ASP A 73 -1.97 -14.74 15.49
C ASP A 73 -3.16 -13.92 14.93
N GLY A 74 -2.89 -12.85 14.18
CA GLY A 74 -3.92 -12.01 13.60
C GLY A 74 -4.37 -10.86 14.46
N THR A 75 -3.84 -10.75 15.70
CA THR A 75 -4.21 -9.62 16.57
C THR A 75 -3.48 -8.34 16.13
N ALA A 76 -4.03 -7.20 16.54
CA ALA A 76 -3.46 -5.91 16.21
C ALA A 76 -2.13 -5.70 16.93
N SER A 77 -1.10 -5.31 16.16
CA SER A 77 0.17 -4.84 16.71
C SER A 77 0.12 -3.33 16.89
N ASP A 78 1.10 -2.75 17.60
CA ASP A 78 1.20 -1.29 17.72
C ASP A 78 1.35 -0.66 16.34
N MET A 79 2.17 -1.24 15.47
CA MET A 79 2.38 -0.72 14.13
C MET A 79 1.12 -0.83 13.27
N SER A 80 0.33 -1.90 13.43
CA SER A 80 -0.92 -2.03 12.67
C SER A 80 -1.94 -0.99 13.10
N LYS A 81 -1.98 -0.65 14.38
CA LYS A 81 -2.86 0.41 14.88
C LYS A 81 -2.47 1.76 14.31
N ARG A 82 -1.17 2.05 14.25
CA ARG A 82 -0.64 3.29 13.65
C ARG A 82 -0.92 3.33 12.15
N ALA A 83 -0.74 2.20 11.46
CA ALA A 83 -1.00 2.12 10.03
C ALA A 83 -2.49 2.35 9.73
N ASN A 84 -3.36 1.81 10.57
CA ASN A 84 -4.80 2.04 10.43
C ASN A 84 -5.16 3.52 10.62
N LYS A 85 -4.55 4.17 11.60
CA LYS A 85 -4.70 5.61 11.80
C LYS A 85 -4.24 6.39 10.58
N PHE A 86 -3.11 6.00 10.01
CA PHE A 86 -2.57 6.63 8.81
C PHE A 86 -3.55 6.50 7.64
N SER A 87 -4.14 5.33 7.47
CA SER A 87 -5.16 5.10 6.45
C SER A 87 -6.34 6.07 6.63
N ASN A 88 -6.81 6.23 7.87
CA ASN A 88 -7.89 7.15 8.16
C ASN A 88 -7.51 8.60 7.84
N ARG A 89 -6.26 8.98 8.09
CA ARG A 89 -5.76 10.32 7.77
C ARG A 89 -5.70 10.56 6.27
N LEU A 90 -5.31 9.55 5.49
CA LEU A 90 -5.32 9.65 4.04
C LEU A 90 -6.73 9.94 3.52
N HIS A 91 -7.70 9.21 4.06
CA HIS A 91 -9.09 9.44 3.70
C HIS A 91 -9.53 10.87 4.04
N GLY A 92 -9.24 11.31 5.25
CA GLY A 92 -9.66 12.64 5.70
C GLY A 92 -8.98 13.77 4.95
N ARG A 93 -7.70 13.61 4.63
CA ARG A 93 -6.93 14.66 3.97
C ARG A 93 -7.25 14.79 2.49
N TYR A 94 -7.43 13.68 1.79
CA TYR A 94 -7.57 13.69 0.34
C TYR A 94 -9.00 13.46 -0.15
N GLY A 95 -9.91 13.10 0.75
CA GLY A 95 -11.30 12.88 0.39
C GLY A 95 -11.52 11.67 -0.51
N LYS A 96 -10.63 10.69 -0.45
CA LYS A 96 -10.67 9.48 -1.26
C LYS A 96 -10.74 8.25 -0.37
N PRO A 97 -11.34 7.15 -0.84
CA PRO A 97 -11.38 5.92 -0.03
C PRO A 97 -9.99 5.44 0.31
N SER A 98 -9.83 4.93 1.52
CA SER A 98 -8.59 4.33 1.96
C SER A 98 -8.91 2.97 2.56
N PHE A 99 -8.26 1.93 2.04
CA PHE A 99 -8.45 0.55 2.45
C PHE A 99 -7.23 0.07 3.21
N THR A 100 -7.41 -0.98 3.99
CA THR A 100 -6.30 -1.64 4.64
C THR A 100 -6.26 -3.10 4.20
N ILE A 101 -5.08 -3.70 4.25
CA ILE A 101 -4.92 -5.11 3.92
C ILE A 101 -3.92 -5.73 4.89
N ASP A 102 -4.19 -6.95 5.31
CA ASP A 102 -3.30 -7.72 6.16
C ASP A 102 -2.04 -8.10 5.36
N GLU A 103 -0.87 -7.59 5.77
CA GLU A 103 0.40 -7.88 5.10
C GLU A 103 0.74 -9.37 5.09
N ARG A 104 0.20 -10.16 6.03
CA ARG A 104 0.41 -11.60 6.05
C ARG A 104 -0.18 -12.31 4.84
N LEU A 105 -1.12 -11.66 4.13
CA LEU A 105 -1.75 -12.20 2.94
C LEU A 105 -0.87 -12.12 1.70
N SER A 106 0.29 -11.47 1.78
CA SER A 106 1.22 -11.37 0.66
C SER A 106 1.65 -12.75 0.20
N THR A 107 1.49 -13.02 -1.10
CA THR A 107 1.77 -14.34 -1.64
C THR A 107 3.27 -14.58 -1.79
N PHE A 108 3.65 -15.87 -1.74
CA PHE A 108 5.03 -16.27 -2.00
C PHE A 108 5.47 -15.84 -3.40
N ALA A 109 4.58 -15.96 -4.38
CA ALA A 109 4.88 -15.58 -5.76
C ALA A 109 5.19 -14.10 -5.88
N ALA A 110 4.44 -13.24 -5.20
CA ALA A 110 4.70 -11.80 -5.22
C ALA A 110 6.05 -11.47 -4.61
N LYS A 111 6.40 -12.13 -3.51
CA LYS A 111 7.70 -11.93 -2.85
C LYS A 111 8.86 -12.40 -3.72
N GLU A 112 8.71 -13.53 -4.39
CA GLU A 112 9.73 -14.04 -5.30
C GLU A 112 9.92 -13.10 -6.49
N GLN A 113 8.84 -12.57 -7.04
CA GLN A 113 8.89 -11.62 -8.12
C GLN A 113 9.65 -10.35 -7.72
N ALA A 114 9.44 -9.88 -6.50
CA ALA A 114 10.17 -8.72 -5.99
C ALA A 114 11.67 -8.99 -5.88
N LYS A 115 12.06 -10.19 -5.48
CA LYS A 115 13.48 -10.58 -5.43
C LYS A 115 14.11 -10.57 -6.81
N ASP A 116 13.38 -11.05 -7.82
CA ASP A 116 13.88 -11.11 -9.19
C ASP A 116 14.13 -9.73 -9.79
N LEU A 117 13.52 -8.68 -9.20
CA LEU A 117 13.73 -7.31 -9.63
C LEU A 117 14.99 -6.67 -9.04
N GLY A 118 15.84 -7.47 -8.40
CA GLY A 118 17.17 -7.03 -8.01
C GLY A 118 17.30 -6.38 -6.64
N HIS A 119 16.36 -6.59 -5.75
CA HIS A 119 16.40 -6.02 -4.41
C HIS A 119 17.02 -6.94 -3.37
N LYS A 120 17.85 -7.87 -3.83
CA LYS A 120 18.58 -8.77 -2.94
C LYS A 120 19.55 -7.97 -2.09
N GLY A 121 19.54 -8.18 -0.80
CA GLY A 121 20.43 -7.47 0.12
C GLY A 121 19.87 -6.18 0.68
N HIS A 122 19.16 -5.41 -0.11
CA HIS A 122 18.51 -4.19 0.38
C HIS A 122 17.28 -4.52 1.22
N TYR A 123 16.64 -5.61 0.90
CA TYR A 123 15.41 -6.04 1.54
C TYR A 123 15.61 -6.35 3.03
N LYS A 124 16.79 -6.86 3.40
CA LYS A 124 17.08 -7.21 4.81
C LYS A 124 17.49 -6.02 5.65
N SER A 125 18.18 -5.06 5.04
CA SER A 125 18.67 -3.88 5.76
C SER A 125 17.60 -2.80 5.84
N ASP A 126 16.61 -2.84 4.97
CA ASP A 126 15.59 -1.82 4.86
C ASP A 126 14.27 -2.45 4.42
N PRO A 127 13.52 -3.02 5.40
CA PRO A 127 12.30 -3.76 5.07
C PRO A 127 11.14 -2.89 4.59
N VAL A 128 11.19 -1.56 4.84
CA VAL A 128 10.16 -0.64 4.38
C VAL A 128 10.67 0.10 3.16
N ASP A 129 10.20 -0.28 1.98
CA ASP A 129 10.61 0.35 0.73
C ASP A 129 9.47 0.26 -0.30
N GLU A 130 9.72 0.80 -1.50
CA GLU A 130 8.73 0.81 -2.56
C GLU A 130 8.39 -0.58 -3.09
N ILE A 131 9.29 -1.56 -2.91
CA ILE A 131 9.02 -2.94 -3.31
C ILE A 131 8.04 -3.59 -2.34
N ALA A 132 8.17 -3.33 -1.05
CA ALA A 132 7.21 -3.81 -0.06
C ALA A 132 5.82 -3.23 -0.35
N ALA A 133 5.75 -1.95 -0.69
CA ALA A 133 4.49 -1.31 -1.07
C ALA A 133 3.92 -1.93 -2.35
N GLN A 134 4.77 -2.28 -3.31
CA GLN A 134 4.36 -2.96 -4.54
C GLN A 134 3.75 -4.33 -4.24
N ILE A 135 4.36 -5.10 -3.34
CA ILE A 135 3.84 -6.42 -2.94
C ILE A 135 2.46 -6.28 -2.29
N ILE A 136 2.32 -5.31 -1.39
CA ILE A 136 1.04 -5.02 -0.74
C ILE A 136 -0.03 -4.71 -1.79
N LEU A 137 0.29 -3.85 -2.74
CA LEU A 137 -0.65 -3.46 -3.76
C LEU A 137 -1.00 -4.60 -4.70
N GLN A 138 -0.01 -5.38 -5.11
CA GLN A 138 -0.24 -6.53 -5.99
C GLN A 138 -1.21 -7.51 -5.35
N THR A 139 -1.04 -7.79 -4.06
CA THR A 139 -1.93 -8.67 -3.30
C THR A 139 -3.35 -8.11 -3.28
N TRP A 140 -3.48 -6.81 -3.00
CA TRP A 140 -4.80 -6.16 -2.94
C TRP A 140 -5.49 -6.19 -4.31
N LEU A 141 -4.75 -5.93 -5.39
CA LEU A 141 -5.29 -5.93 -6.74
C LEU A 141 -5.82 -7.32 -7.12
N GLU A 142 -5.11 -8.38 -6.75
CA GLU A 142 -5.54 -9.74 -7.02
C GLU A 142 -6.81 -10.11 -6.27
N GLU A 143 -7.01 -9.58 -5.07
CA GLU A 143 -8.19 -9.85 -4.27
C GLU A 143 -9.37 -8.94 -4.61
N ASN A 144 -9.13 -7.83 -5.29
CA ASN A 144 -10.15 -6.84 -5.59
C ASN A 144 -10.17 -6.48 -7.07
N PRO A 145 -10.38 -7.46 -7.96
CA PRO A 145 -10.42 -7.16 -9.39
C PRO A 145 -11.64 -6.34 -9.74
N LEU A 146 -11.60 -5.69 -10.92
CA LEU A 146 -12.77 -4.99 -11.43
C LEU A 146 -13.90 -5.99 -11.62
N GLN A 147 -15.12 -5.55 -11.29
CA GLN A 147 -16.30 -6.39 -11.46
C GLN A 147 -16.67 -6.43 -12.94
N THR A 148 -17.05 -7.62 -13.41
CA THR A 148 -17.54 -7.75 -14.77
C THR A 148 -19.03 -7.39 -14.81
N ASP A 149 -19.42 -6.74 -15.90
CA ASP A 149 -20.83 -6.48 -16.14
C ASP A 149 -21.47 -7.71 -16.77
N ASP A 150 -22.46 -8.23 -16.10
CA ASP A 150 -23.23 -9.36 -16.63
C ASP A 150 -24.59 -8.93 -17.08
#